data_8921b1fa9f830e3c154f34384eb52634
#
_entry.id   8921b1fa9f830e3c154f34384eb52634
#
_cell.length_a   1.000
_cell.length_b   1.000
_cell.length_c   1.000
_cell.angle_alpha   90.00
_cell.angle_beta   90.00
_cell.angle_gamma   90.00
#
_symmetry.space_group_name_H-M   'P 1'
#
loop_
_entity.id
_entity.type
_entity.pdbx_description
1 polymer ?
#
loop_
_entity_poly.entity_id
_entity_poly.type
_entity_poly.pdbx_seq_one_letter_code
_entity_poly.pdbx_strand_id
1 'polypeptide(L)'
;MTETTIAPLVHSLEEFAAGAGNLTCSFKQNEHTFDYFLAKTGSKTPLVFLPSAQRKENRKVPVFHRWTWSRHFSDCDVLSVSDPILHVDQRILGGWLLGDRQTWLLEDVLKHVAYLQSKLGYENVVFCGSSLGGFCAIQAASMAAANGVDVGAGGVYAENPQINLMTYSVASAIDLLARTSFGAASRTEIADEYQVRFNVTKTLAAYSSVPRGLVVIKESDTHHFEDQVPQLEDYLADKKDTDLKIEVISAEE
;
A
#
# COMPACT_ATOMS: atom_id res chain seq x y z
N MET A 1 -28.63 -3.14 -12.95
CA MET A 1 -27.24 -3.23 -12.49
C MET A 1 -26.39 -3.38 -13.74
N THR A 2 -25.75 -2.31 -14.17
CA THR A 2 -24.83 -2.33 -15.31
C THR A 2 -23.63 -3.15 -14.90
N GLU A 3 -23.37 -4.25 -15.60
CA GLU A 3 -22.11 -4.99 -15.51
C GLU A 3 -20.97 -3.98 -15.73
N THR A 4 -20.15 -3.80 -14.70
CA THR A 4 -18.94 -2.99 -14.83
C THR A 4 -18.05 -3.77 -15.79
N THR A 5 -17.88 -3.29 -17.00
CA THR A 5 -17.02 -3.90 -18.01
C THR A 5 -15.63 -3.98 -17.39
N ILE A 6 -15.20 -5.20 -17.10
CA ILE A 6 -13.86 -5.46 -16.56
C ILE A 6 -12.88 -5.02 -17.64
N ALA A 7 -11.90 -4.19 -17.26
CA ALA A 7 -10.84 -3.77 -18.16
C ALA A 7 -10.12 -5.02 -18.75
N PRO A 8 -9.60 -4.96 -19.99
CA PRO A 8 -8.90 -6.08 -20.60
C PRO A 8 -7.79 -6.61 -19.67
N LEU A 9 -7.69 -7.93 -19.56
CA LEU A 9 -6.69 -8.61 -18.74
C LEU A 9 -5.47 -8.94 -19.59
N VAL A 10 -4.29 -8.61 -19.09
CA VAL A 10 -2.98 -8.99 -19.64
C VAL A 10 -2.19 -9.77 -18.60
N HIS A 11 -1.14 -10.48 -19.02
CA HIS A 11 -0.43 -11.44 -18.18
C HIS A 11 1.04 -11.10 -17.94
N SER A 12 1.46 -9.90 -18.33
CA SER A 12 2.82 -9.40 -18.06
C SER A 12 2.82 -7.89 -17.82
N LEU A 13 3.81 -7.40 -17.10
CA LEU A 13 4.03 -5.96 -16.92
C LEU A 13 4.39 -5.26 -18.25
N GLU A 14 5.00 -5.98 -19.20
CA GLU A 14 5.32 -5.45 -20.51
C GLU A 14 4.06 -5.15 -21.32
N GLU A 15 3.14 -6.12 -21.43
CA GLU A 15 1.83 -5.92 -22.06
C GLU A 15 1.02 -4.85 -21.35
N PHE A 16 1.08 -4.81 -20.03
CA PHE A 16 0.39 -3.82 -19.20
C PHE A 16 0.91 -2.39 -19.44
N ALA A 17 2.22 -2.23 -19.57
CA ALA A 17 2.82 -0.96 -19.93
C ALA A 17 2.51 -0.55 -21.38
N ALA A 18 2.53 -1.49 -22.33
CA ALA A 18 2.30 -1.22 -23.75
C ALA A 18 0.83 -0.96 -24.10
N GLY A 19 -0.12 -1.52 -23.34
CA GLY A 19 -1.54 -1.43 -23.65
C GLY A 19 -2.11 -0.02 -23.45
N ALA A 20 -3.24 0.26 -24.09
CA ALA A 20 -3.93 1.54 -24.05
C ALA A 20 -5.19 1.50 -23.16
N GLY A 21 -5.55 2.66 -22.60
CA GLY A 21 -6.75 2.81 -21.78
C GLY A 21 -6.67 2.11 -20.42
N ASN A 22 -7.82 1.63 -19.95
CA ASN A 22 -7.90 0.91 -18.68
C ASN A 22 -7.55 -0.55 -18.88
N LEU A 23 -6.65 -1.09 -18.06
CA LEU A 23 -6.17 -2.46 -18.13
C LEU A 23 -6.15 -3.11 -16.74
N THR A 24 -6.28 -4.43 -16.71
CA THR A 24 -5.90 -5.26 -15.57
C THR A 24 -4.72 -6.15 -15.95
N CYS A 25 -3.85 -6.42 -14.99
CA CYS A 25 -2.72 -7.31 -15.16
C CYS A 25 -2.74 -8.36 -14.06
N SER A 26 -2.50 -9.62 -14.41
CA SER A 26 -2.36 -10.72 -13.45
C SER A 26 -1.24 -11.65 -13.90
N PHE A 27 -0.25 -11.83 -13.04
CA PHE A 27 0.87 -12.75 -13.33
C PHE A 27 1.41 -13.36 -12.05
N LYS A 28 2.09 -14.49 -12.19
CA LYS A 28 2.82 -15.13 -11.08
C LYS A 28 4.28 -14.72 -11.10
N GLN A 29 4.78 -14.40 -9.89
CA GLN A 29 6.19 -14.24 -9.62
C GLN A 29 6.51 -14.99 -8.33
N ASN A 30 7.42 -15.93 -8.39
CA ASN A 30 7.64 -16.91 -7.33
C ASN A 30 6.31 -17.62 -6.98
N GLU A 31 5.96 -17.70 -5.69
CA GLU A 31 4.72 -18.35 -5.24
C GLU A 31 3.52 -17.40 -5.18
N HIS A 32 3.69 -16.11 -5.53
CA HIS A 32 2.67 -15.09 -5.39
C HIS A 32 2.04 -14.69 -6.73
N THR A 33 0.72 -14.43 -6.71
CA THR A 33 0.00 -13.83 -7.84
C THR A 33 -0.13 -12.34 -7.60
N PHE A 34 0.39 -11.55 -8.51
CA PHE A 34 0.29 -10.09 -8.49
C PHE A 34 -0.79 -9.62 -9.45
N ASP A 35 -1.70 -8.82 -8.94
CA ASP A 35 -2.79 -8.23 -9.72
C ASP A 35 -2.74 -6.70 -9.62
N TYR A 36 -2.88 -6.06 -10.77
CA TYR A 36 -2.87 -4.61 -10.93
C TYR A 36 -4.03 -4.14 -11.79
N PHE A 37 -4.54 -2.96 -11.48
CA PHE A 37 -5.42 -2.19 -12.35
C PHE A 37 -4.72 -0.87 -12.69
N LEU A 38 -4.72 -0.49 -13.97
CA LEU A 38 -4.17 0.78 -14.44
C LEU A 38 -5.20 1.50 -15.30
N ALA A 39 -5.51 2.74 -14.93
CA ALA A 39 -6.25 3.68 -15.77
C ALA A 39 -5.27 4.75 -16.26
N LYS A 40 -5.09 4.82 -17.59
CA LYS A 40 -4.16 5.75 -18.22
C LYS A 40 -4.88 6.99 -18.72
N THR A 41 -4.39 8.15 -18.31
CA THR A 41 -4.77 9.47 -18.84
C THR A 41 -3.68 10.06 -19.75
N GLY A 42 -2.50 9.45 -19.72
CA GLY A 42 -1.27 9.98 -20.34
C GLY A 42 -0.51 10.94 -19.44
N SER A 43 -0.84 10.98 -18.16
CA SER A 43 -0.15 11.77 -17.16
C SER A 43 1.26 11.27 -16.89
N LYS A 44 2.10 12.17 -16.36
CA LYS A 44 3.43 11.84 -15.84
C LYS A 44 3.43 11.55 -14.33
N THR A 45 2.25 11.54 -13.72
CA THR A 45 2.08 11.33 -12.29
C THR A 45 1.04 10.24 -12.03
N PRO A 46 1.44 9.00 -11.70
CA PRO A 46 0.53 7.98 -11.22
C PRO A 46 0.20 8.18 -9.74
N LEU A 47 -1.07 7.96 -9.39
CA LEU A 47 -1.53 7.69 -8.03
C LEU A 47 -1.52 6.17 -7.83
N VAL A 48 -0.63 5.67 -6.96
CA VAL A 48 -0.50 4.25 -6.66
C VAL A 48 -1.32 3.92 -5.42
N PHE A 49 -2.52 3.40 -5.60
CA PHE A 49 -3.39 2.98 -4.50
C PHE A 49 -2.97 1.61 -3.97
N LEU A 50 -2.51 1.59 -2.73
CA LEU A 50 -2.15 0.38 -2.00
C LEU A 50 -3.42 -0.30 -1.47
N PRO A 51 -3.40 -1.63 -1.26
CA PRO A 51 -4.55 -2.40 -0.83
C PRO A 51 -5.05 -1.95 0.55
N SER A 52 -6.33 -2.08 0.80
CA SER A 52 -6.95 -1.85 2.10
C SER A 52 -7.64 -3.10 2.62
N ALA A 53 -7.92 -3.16 3.92
CA ALA A 53 -8.61 -4.29 4.52
C ALA A 53 -10.00 -4.50 3.88
N GLN A 54 -10.32 -5.75 3.59
CA GLN A 54 -11.56 -6.14 2.93
C GLN A 54 -12.42 -7.00 3.85
N ARG A 55 -13.72 -6.68 3.97
CA ARG A 55 -14.67 -7.55 4.65
C ARG A 55 -14.84 -8.86 3.85
N LYS A 56 -15.02 -9.98 4.55
CA LYS A 56 -15.07 -11.33 3.98
C LYS A 56 -16.25 -11.58 3.04
N GLU A 57 -17.35 -10.88 3.26
CA GLU A 57 -18.61 -11.13 2.55
C GLU A 57 -18.50 -10.65 1.10
N ASN A 58 -18.73 -11.58 0.15
CA ASN A 58 -18.75 -11.34 -1.30
C ASN A 58 -17.42 -10.91 -1.95
N ARG A 59 -16.28 -11.15 -1.31
CA ARG A 59 -14.98 -10.81 -1.88
C ARG A 59 -14.61 -11.79 -3.01
N LYS A 60 -14.38 -11.23 -4.20
CA LYS A 60 -13.72 -11.92 -5.30
C LYS A 60 -12.33 -11.29 -5.50
N VAL A 61 -11.31 -12.13 -5.55
CA VAL A 61 -9.93 -11.72 -5.85
C VAL A 61 -9.78 -11.64 -7.37
N PRO A 62 -9.09 -10.62 -7.93
CA PRO A 62 -8.39 -9.52 -7.25
C PRO A 62 -9.31 -8.45 -6.70
N VAL A 63 -8.83 -7.72 -5.68
CA VAL A 63 -9.52 -6.57 -5.09
C VAL A 63 -8.70 -5.31 -5.28
N PHE A 64 -9.23 -4.39 -6.08
CA PHE A 64 -8.58 -3.11 -6.34
C PHE A 64 -9.21 -2.00 -5.49
N HIS A 65 -8.44 -1.47 -4.56
CA HIS A 65 -8.93 -0.39 -3.70
C HIS A 65 -9.01 0.93 -4.47
N ARG A 66 -10.15 1.61 -4.37
CA ARG A 66 -10.39 2.93 -5.00
C ARG A 66 -10.16 3.02 -6.53
N TRP A 67 -10.07 1.90 -7.23
CA TRP A 67 -9.88 1.88 -8.68
C TRP A 67 -10.97 2.67 -9.44
N THR A 68 -12.19 2.70 -8.91
CA THR A 68 -13.30 3.47 -9.49
C THR A 68 -13.11 4.98 -9.41
N TRP A 69 -12.18 5.45 -8.57
CA TRP A 69 -11.84 6.86 -8.47
C TRP A 69 -11.10 7.35 -9.71
N SER A 70 -10.52 6.47 -10.52
CA SER A 70 -9.85 6.82 -11.78
C SER A 70 -10.69 7.72 -12.68
N ARG A 71 -12.03 7.54 -12.66
CA ARG A 71 -12.97 8.39 -13.42
C ARG A 71 -13.01 9.86 -12.96
N HIS A 72 -12.49 10.18 -11.80
CA HIS A 72 -12.46 11.52 -11.21
C HIS A 72 -11.12 12.23 -11.41
N PHE A 73 -10.11 11.51 -11.89
CA PHE A 73 -8.80 12.07 -12.19
C PHE A 73 -8.58 12.13 -13.70
N SER A 74 -8.39 13.35 -14.22
CA SER A 74 -8.11 13.59 -15.64
C SER A 74 -6.63 13.85 -15.92
N ASP A 75 -5.88 14.15 -14.88
CA ASP A 75 -4.49 14.62 -14.88
C ASP A 75 -3.51 13.70 -14.14
N CYS A 76 -4.00 12.58 -13.64
CA CYS A 76 -3.21 11.53 -13.01
C CYS A 76 -3.57 10.15 -13.55
N ASP A 77 -2.59 9.31 -13.81
CA ASP A 77 -2.83 7.89 -14.00
C ASP A 77 -3.19 7.24 -12.65
N VAL A 78 -4.00 6.20 -12.65
CA VAL A 78 -4.36 5.47 -11.42
C VAL A 78 -3.89 4.03 -11.54
N LEU A 79 -2.92 3.67 -10.69
CA LEU A 79 -2.46 2.29 -10.50
C LEU A 79 -3.00 1.76 -9.18
N SER A 80 -3.85 0.73 -9.21
CA SER A 80 -4.35 0.09 -7.99
C SER A 80 -3.76 -1.32 -7.85
N VAL A 81 -3.25 -1.61 -6.66
CA VAL A 81 -2.59 -2.88 -6.31
C VAL A 81 -3.55 -3.75 -5.51
N SER A 82 -3.72 -5.01 -5.91
CA SER A 82 -4.37 -6.01 -5.08
C SER A 82 -3.34 -6.69 -4.18
N ASP A 83 -3.72 -7.05 -2.95
CA ASP A 83 -2.82 -7.74 -2.04
C ASP A 83 -2.67 -9.23 -2.44
N PRO A 84 -1.46 -9.69 -2.80
CA PRO A 84 -1.24 -11.07 -3.24
C PRO A 84 -1.60 -12.12 -2.19
N ILE A 85 -1.54 -11.79 -0.91
CA ILE A 85 -1.88 -12.72 0.19
C ILE A 85 -3.36 -13.11 0.17
N LEU A 86 -4.22 -12.30 -0.44
CA LEU A 86 -5.64 -12.64 -0.59
C LEU A 86 -5.89 -13.88 -1.45
N HIS A 87 -4.93 -14.27 -2.31
CA HIS A 87 -4.98 -15.53 -3.06
C HIS A 87 -4.62 -16.75 -2.19
N VAL A 88 -3.86 -16.54 -1.11
CA VAL A 88 -3.40 -17.64 -0.24
C VAL A 88 -4.51 -18.09 0.69
N ASP A 89 -5.21 -17.16 1.35
CA ASP A 89 -6.28 -17.50 2.28
C ASP A 89 -7.39 -16.43 2.26
N GLN A 90 -8.59 -16.85 1.87
CA GLN A 90 -9.75 -15.96 1.80
C GLN A 90 -10.26 -15.48 3.18
N ARG A 91 -9.77 -16.05 4.29
CA ARG A 91 -10.11 -15.60 5.65
C ARG A 91 -9.34 -14.35 6.05
N ILE A 92 -8.21 -14.06 5.41
CA ILE A 92 -7.37 -12.90 5.67
C ILE A 92 -8.10 -11.63 5.22
N LEU A 93 -8.14 -10.61 6.09
CA LEU A 93 -8.74 -9.31 5.76
C LEU A 93 -7.84 -8.48 4.84
N GLY A 94 -6.54 -8.69 4.91
CA GLY A 94 -5.48 -8.09 4.12
C GLY A 94 -4.14 -8.63 4.60
N GLY A 95 -3.14 -8.64 3.75
CA GLY A 95 -1.79 -9.12 4.04
C GLY A 95 -0.78 -8.00 4.30
N TRP A 96 -1.22 -6.73 4.27
CA TRP A 96 -0.32 -5.57 4.45
C TRP A 96 0.90 -5.57 3.53
N LEU A 97 0.84 -6.31 2.42
CA LEU A 97 1.99 -6.57 1.54
C LEU A 97 3.22 -7.09 2.30
N LEU A 98 3.03 -7.72 3.47
CA LEU A 98 4.11 -8.22 4.32
C LEU A 98 4.81 -9.43 3.70
N GLY A 99 4.06 -10.24 2.93
CA GLY A 99 4.59 -11.45 2.29
C GLY A 99 4.72 -12.62 3.25
N ASP A 100 5.86 -13.30 3.15
CA ASP A 100 6.21 -14.48 3.92
C ASP A 100 7.62 -14.35 4.53
N ARG A 101 8.17 -15.46 5.08
CA ARG A 101 9.52 -15.45 5.66
C ARG A 101 10.62 -15.06 4.68
N GLN A 102 10.45 -15.33 3.40
CA GLN A 102 11.49 -15.17 2.37
C GLN A 102 11.30 -13.89 1.55
N THR A 103 10.05 -13.45 1.38
CA THR A 103 9.68 -12.39 0.46
C THR A 103 8.94 -11.27 1.20
N TRP A 104 9.40 -10.05 1.06
CA TRP A 104 8.61 -8.87 1.41
C TRP A 104 7.90 -8.36 0.16
N LEU A 105 6.61 -8.64 0.03
CA LEU A 105 5.82 -8.32 -1.16
C LEU A 105 5.81 -6.82 -1.51
N LEU A 106 5.96 -5.95 -0.53
CA LEU A 106 6.05 -4.51 -0.79
C LEU A 106 7.28 -4.15 -1.63
N GLU A 107 8.42 -4.81 -1.41
CA GLU A 107 9.62 -4.61 -2.24
C GLU A 107 9.37 -5.05 -3.69
N ASP A 108 8.69 -6.18 -3.90
CA ASP A 108 8.37 -6.64 -5.25
C ASP A 108 7.38 -5.68 -5.94
N VAL A 109 6.36 -5.20 -5.22
CA VAL A 109 5.45 -4.17 -5.75
C VAL A 109 6.22 -2.91 -6.15
N LEU A 110 7.19 -2.46 -5.33
CA LEU A 110 8.02 -1.31 -5.67
C LEU A 110 8.88 -1.52 -6.92
N LYS A 111 9.47 -2.71 -7.11
CA LYS A 111 10.21 -3.07 -8.34
C LYS A 111 9.28 -3.05 -9.57
N HIS A 112 8.03 -3.50 -9.43
CA HIS A 112 7.04 -3.43 -10.50
C HIS A 112 6.66 -1.97 -10.81
N VAL A 113 6.48 -1.12 -9.77
CA VAL A 113 6.25 0.32 -9.96
C VAL A 113 7.44 0.98 -10.65
N ALA A 114 8.68 0.67 -10.25
CA ALA A 114 9.89 1.17 -10.91
C ALA A 114 9.95 0.78 -12.40
N TYR A 115 9.61 -0.47 -12.72
CA TYR A 115 9.50 -0.94 -14.09
C TYR A 115 8.46 -0.13 -14.89
N LEU A 116 7.26 0.03 -14.34
CA LEU A 116 6.19 0.81 -14.98
C LEU A 116 6.57 2.29 -15.11
N GLN A 117 7.23 2.87 -14.10
CA GLN A 117 7.74 4.23 -14.14
C GLN A 117 8.69 4.42 -15.33
N SER A 118 9.65 3.52 -15.49
CA SER A 118 10.60 3.57 -16.60
C SER A 118 9.92 3.42 -17.97
N LYS A 119 8.94 2.51 -18.09
CA LYS A 119 8.26 2.22 -19.37
C LYS A 119 7.27 3.28 -19.79
N LEU A 120 6.57 3.89 -18.82
CA LEU A 120 5.52 4.89 -19.05
C LEU A 120 6.06 6.32 -18.94
N GLY A 121 7.32 6.48 -18.53
CA GLY A 121 7.97 7.77 -18.41
C GLY A 121 7.35 8.64 -17.30
N TYR A 122 6.95 8.02 -16.19
CA TYR A 122 6.46 8.76 -15.02
C TYR A 122 7.58 9.54 -14.35
N GLU A 123 7.29 10.80 -14.04
CA GLU A 123 8.23 11.74 -13.42
C GLU A 123 7.98 11.88 -11.92
N ASN A 124 6.73 11.67 -11.50
CA ASN A 124 6.33 11.76 -10.10
C ASN A 124 5.51 10.51 -9.73
N VAL A 125 5.68 10.00 -8.52
CA VAL A 125 4.89 8.87 -8.01
C VAL A 125 4.29 9.26 -6.66
N VAL A 126 2.98 9.10 -6.51
CA VAL A 126 2.28 9.33 -5.24
C VAL A 126 1.71 8.01 -4.74
N PHE A 127 2.21 7.52 -3.60
CA PHE A 127 1.64 6.35 -2.94
C PHE A 127 0.45 6.77 -2.08
N CYS A 128 -0.69 6.12 -2.30
CA CYS A 128 -1.95 6.46 -1.65
C CYS A 128 -2.55 5.28 -0.92
N GLY A 129 -3.13 5.50 0.27
CA GLY A 129 -3.84 4.44 0.96
C GLY A 129 -4.57 4.89 2.21
N SER A 130 -5.50 4.05 2.67
CA SER A 130 -6.18 4.26 3.94
C SER A 130 -6.06 3.03 4.84
N SER A 131 -5.99 3.23 6.16
CA SER A 131 -5.83 2.19 7.17
C SER A 131 -4.65 1.27 6.83
N LEU A 132 -4.87 -0.02 6.52
CA LEU A 132 -3.88 -0.95 5.99
C LEU A 132 -3.10 -0.35 4.80
N GLY A 133 -3.81 0.24 3.85
CA GLY A 133 -3.19 0.86 2.67
C GLY A 133 -2.35 2.08 3.03
N GLY A 134 -2.74 2.84 4.05
CA GLY A 134 -1.96 3.96 4.57
C GLY A 134 -0.64 3.51 5.19
N PHE A 135 -0.67 2.41 5.94
CA PHE A 135 0.52 1.73 6.44
C PHE A 135 1.49 1.38 5.30
N CYS A 136 0.98 0.68 4.28
CA CYS A 136 1.77 0.31 3.12
C CYS A 136 2.29 1.54 2.33
N ALA A 137 1.48 2.61 2.22
CA ALA A 137 1.84 3.79 1.45
C ALA A 137 3.03 4.55 2.06
N ILE A 138 3.05 4.72 3.39
CA ILE A 138 4.17 5.38 4.08
C ILE A 138 5.44 4.55 3.94
N GLN A 139 5.36 3.22 4.13
CA GLN A 139 6.50 2.34 3.92
C GLN A 139 6.99 2.37 2.46
N ALA A 140 6.07 2.27 1.49
CA ALA A 140 6.40 2.31 0.07
C ALA A 140 7.17 3.58 -0.30
N ALA A 141 6.68 4.74 0.13
CA ALA A 141 7.32 6.02 -0.15
C ALA A 141 8.71 6.15 0.51
N SER A 142 8.88 5.61 1.73
CA SER A 142 10.19 5.55 2.40
C SER A 142 11.19 4.64 1.69
N MET A 143 10.71 3.51 1.17
CA MET A 143 11.53 2.48 0.52
C MET A 143 11.78 2.75 -0.98
N ALA A 144 11.08 3.72 -1.56
CA ALA A 144 10.99 3.97 -3.00
C ALA A 144 12.36 4.03 -3.67
N ALA A 145 13.24 4.92 -3.22
CA ALA A 145 14.56 5.11 -3.81
C ALA A 145 15.44 3.84 -3.75
N ALA A 146 15.40 3.11 -2.64
CA ALA A 146 16.14 1.85 -2.48
C ALA A 146 15.65 0.74 -3.42
N ASN A 147 14.42 0.86 -3.93
CA ASN A 147 13.79 -0.08 -4.87
C ASN A 147 13.68 0.48 -6.30
N GLY A 148 14.41 1.55 -6.60
CA GLY A 148 14.51 2.12 -7.96
C GLY A 148 13.31 2.97 -8.39
N VAL A 149 12.43 3.38 -7.46
CA VAL A 149 11.34 4.32 -7.71
C VAL A 149 11.79 5.73 -7.39
N ASP A 150 11.73 6.62 -8.37
CA ASP A 150 11.91 8.05 -8.16
C ASP A 150 10.54 8.69 -7.91
N VAL A 151 10.30 9.16 -6.70
CA VAL A 151 9.03 9.81 -6.38
C VAL A 151 8.92 11.22 -6.98
N GLY A 152 10.04 11.84 -7.40
CA GLY A 152 10.05 13.19 -7.96
C GLY A 152 9.42 14.23 -7.04
N ALA A 153 8.41 14.94 -7.53
CA ALA A 153 7.56 15.83 -6.73
C ALA A 153 6.40 15.12 -6.01
N GLY A 154 6.24 13.81 -6.18
CA GLY A 154 5.26 12.97 -5.51
C GLY A 154 5.54 12.73 -4.03
N GLY A 155 5.23 11.56 -3.54
CA GLY A 155 5.43 11.18 -2.13
C GLY A 155 4.31 10.30 -1.60
N VAL A 156 3.70 10.64 -0.45
CA VAL A 156 2.66 9.83 0.18
C VAL A 156 1.42 10.63 0.53
N TYR A 157 0.25 9.99 0.36
CA TYR A 157 -1.02 10.37 0.96
C TYR A 157 -1.59 9.19 1.73
N ALA A 158 -1.70 9.31 3.05
CA ALA A 158 -2.19 8.25 3.91
C ALA A 158 -3.35 8.74 4.79
N GLU A 159 -4.49 8.04 4.75
CA GLU A 159 -5.68 8.34 5.54
C GLU A 159 -5.83 7.31 6.66
N ASN A 160 -5.92 7.75 7.91
CA ASN A 160 -6.01 6.91 9.11
C ASN A 160 -5.06 5.70 9.05
N PRO A 161 -3.74 5.87 8.82
CA PRO A 161 -2.85 4.75 8.66
C PRO A 161 -2.65 3.98 9.96
N GLN A 162 -2.49 2.66 9.85
CA GLN A 162 -1.84 1.91 10.92
C GLN A 162 -0.35 2.27 10.92
N ILE A 163 0.26 2.31 12.09
CA ILE A 163 1.70 2.60 12.24
C ILE A 163 2.45 1.39 12.76
N ASN A 164 1.80 0.64 13.65
CA ASN A 164 2.41 -0.52 14.28
C ASN A 164 1.39 -1.66 14.36
N LEU A 165 1.62 -2.72 13.61
CA LEU A 165 0.71 -3.86 13.57
C LEU A 165 0.70 -4.67 14.86
N MET A 166 1.74 -4.52 15.71
CA MET A 166 1.78 -5.20 17.01
C MET A 166 0.77 -4.59 18.00
N THR A 167 0.43 -3.31 17.84
CA THR A 167 -0.58 -2.60 18.64
C THR A 167 -1.92 -2.46 17.93
N TYR A 168 -2.08 -3.09 16.74
CA TYR A 168 -3.34 -3.03 16.01
C TYR A 168 -4.48 -3.71 16.78
N SER A 169 -5.63 -3.04 16.88
CA SER A 169 -6.78 -3.48 17.70
C SER A 169 -7.35 -4.84 17.28
N VAL A 170 -7.26 -5.19 15.98
CA VAL A 170 -7.71 -6.51 15.48
C VAL A 170 -6.53 -7.49 15.48
N ALA A 171 -6.03 -7.83 16.67
CA ALA A 171 -4.91 -8.75 16.87
C ALA A 171 -5.05 -10.06 16.11
N SER A 172 -6.27 -10.63 16.09
CA SER A 172 -6.57 -11.90 15.43
C SER A 172 -6.32 -11.89 13.92
N ALA A 173 -6.42 -10.72 13.26
CA ALA A 173 -6.11 -10.59 11.83
C ALA A 173 -4.61 -10.76 11.58
N ILE A 174 -3.76 -10.14 12.42
CA ILE A 174 -2.31 -10.26 12.32
C ILE A 174 -1.85 -11.67 12.73
N ASP A 175 -2.47 -12.28 13.74
CA ASP A 175 -2.16 -13.66 14.14
C ASP A 175 -2.56 -14.66 13.05
N LEU A 176 -3.66 -14.44 12.34
CA LEU A 176 -4.03 -15.27 11.19
C LEU A 176 -2.98 -15.16 10.07
N LEU A 177 -2.55 -13.95 9.77
CA LEU A 177 -1.48 -13.70 8.78
C LEU A 177 -0.17 -14.37 9.21
N ALA A 178 0.23 -14.25 10.48
CA ALA A 178 1.42 -14.91 11.01
C ALA A 178 1.38 -16.43 10.80
N ARG A 179 0.23 -17.05 11.05
CA ARG A 179 0.06 -18.51 10.84
C ARG A 179 0.08 -18.89 9.37
N THR A 180 -0.63 -18.15 8.51
CA THR A 180 -0.81 -18.56 7.11
C THR A 180 0.37 -18.23 6.22
N SER A 181 1.06 -17.12 6.46
CA SER A 181 2.16 -16.65 5.59
C SER A 181 3.54 -16.88 6.20
N PHE A 182 3.66 -16.79 7.53
CA PHE A 182 4.96 -16.95 8.20
C PHE A 182 5.14 -18.32 8.89
N GLY A 183 4.09 -19.15 8.93
CA GLY A 183 4.14 -20.43 9.64
C GLY A 183 4.42 -20.30 11.15
N ALA A 184 4.08 -19.15 11.73
CA ALA A 184 4.27 -18.83 13.14
C ALA A 184 2.96 -19.02 13.92
N ALA A 185 3.02 -19.32 15.21
CA ALA A 185 1.83 -19.52 16.03
C ALA A 185 1.08 -18.19 16.26
N SER A 186 1.79 -17.07 16.34
CA SER A 186 1.24 -15.73 16.54
C SER A 186 2.16 -14.64 16.00
N ARG A 187 1.64 -13.40 15.94
CA ARG A 187 2.42 -12.22 15.57
C ARG A 187 3.63 -11.97 16.49
N THR A 188 3.52 -12.32 17.77
CA THR A 188 4.60 -12.11 18.73
C THR A 188 5.83 -12.98 18.47
N GLU A 189 5.66 -14.16 17.87
CA GLU A 189 6.75 -15.04 17.48
C GLU A 189 7.65 -14.45 16.38
N ILE A 190 7.09 -13.62 15.53
CA ILE A 190 7.78 -13.03 14.37
C ILE A 190 8.08 -11.54 14.55
N ALA A 191 7.62 -10.93 15.65
CA ALA A 191 7.68 -9.49 15.86
C ALA A 191 9.10 -8.92 15.77
N ASP A 192 10.06 -9.54 16.43
CA ASP A 192 11.43 -9.05 16.49
C ASP A 192 12.18 -9.29 15.17
N GLU A 193 11.97 -10.45 14.56
CA GLU A 193 12.61 -10.83 13.29
C GLU A 193 12.17 -9.94 12.14
N TYR A 194 10.87 -9.57 12.09
CA TYR A 194 10.27 -8.79 11.00
C TYR A 194 9.82 -7.39 11.41
N GLN A 195 10.38 -6.83 12.51
CA GLN A 195 9.97 -5.53 13.04
C GLN A 195 9.92 -4.40 12.02
N VAL A 196 10.83 -4.40 11.04
CA VAL A 196 10.87 -3.41 9.96
C VAL A 196 9.62 -3.51 9.08
N ARG A 197 9.12 -4.72 8.81
CA ARG A 197 7.92 -4.93 8.00
C ARG A 197 6.63 -4.60 8.77
N PHE A 198 6.62 -4.78 10.10
CA PHE A 198 5.44 -4.67 10.96
C PHE A 198 5.24 -3.28 11.57
N ASN A 199 6.21 -2.38 11.41
CA ASN A 199 6.16 -1.06 12.03
C ASN A 199 6.74 0.01 11.10
N VAL A 200 5.90 1.01 10.77
CA VAL A 200 6.26 2.14 9.90
C VAL A 200 7.50 2.87 10.41
N THR A 201 7.56 3.19 11.70
CA THR A 201 8.70 3.96 12.26
C THR A 201 10.02 3.18 12.17
N LYS A 202 9.95 1.85 12.24
CA LYS A 202 11.12 0.98 12.03
C LYS A 202 11.54 0.95 10.56
N THR A 203 10.57 0.97 9.63
CA THR A 203 10.87 1.12 8.20
C THR A 203 11.54 2.45 7.91
N LEU A 204 10.97 3.56 8.38
CA LEU A 204 11.55 4.90 8.22
C LEU A 204 12.99 4.97 8.74
N ALA A 205 13.26 4.34 9.89
CA ALA A 205 14.58 4.27 10.47
C ALA A 205 15.55 3.41 9.63
N ALA A 206 15.11 2.23 9.20
CA ALA A 206 15.93 1.28 8.45
C ALA A 206 16.37 1.85 7.08
N TYR A 207 15.46 2.55 6.40
CA TYR A 207 15.76 3.19 5.11
C TYR A 207 16.29 4.62 5.26
N SER A 208 16.40 5.16 6.48
CA SER A 208 16.84 6.52 6.77
C SER A 208 16.11 7.57 5.92
N SER A 209 14.83 7.35 5.64
CA SER A 209 14.02 8.14 4.72
C SER A 209 12.64 8.41 5.31
N VAL A 210 12.36 9.69 5.58
CA VAL A 210 11.02 10.19 5.86
C VAL A 210 10.45 10.74 4.55
N PRO A 211 9.38 10.16 4.01
CA PRO A 211 8.83 10.62 2.75
C PRO A 211 8.17 11.99 2.91
N ARG A 212 8.17 12.78 1.82
CA ARG A 212 7.30 13.94 1.74
C ARG A 212 5.85 13.51 1.59
N GLY A 213 4.91 14.25 2.17
CA GLY A 213 3.49 13.99 1.94
C GLY A 213 2.58 14.39 3.08
N LEU A 214 1.40 13.78 3.08
CA LEU A 214 0.32 14.10 4.00
C LEU A 214 -0.25 12.82 4.62
N VAL A 215 -0.32 12.82 5.94
CA VAL A 215 -1.09 11.86 6.74
C VAL A 215 -2.31 12.58 7.28
N VAL A 216 -3.50 12.08 6.96
CA VAL A 216 -4.77 12.64 7.41
C VAL A 216 -5.39 11.70 8.43
N ILE A 217 -5.77 12.24 9.58
CA ILE A 217 -6.39 11.48 10.68
C ILE A 217 -7.75 12.06 10.99
N LYS A 218 -8.75 11.20 11.10
CA LYS A 218 -10.06 11.57 11.64
C LYS A 218 -10.05 11.37 13.14
N GLU A 219 -10.34 12.44 13.89
CA GLU A 219 -10.45 12.39 15.35
C GLU A 219 -11.48 11.36 15.82
N SER A 220 -12.55 11.13 15.03
CA SER A 220 -13.57 10.11 15.31
C SER A 220 -13.08 8.67 15.18
N ASP A 221 -11.92 8.44 14.54
CA ASP A 221 -11.27 7.13 14.48
C ASP A 221 -10.27 6.99 15.63
N THR A 222 -10.81 6.80 16.83
CA THR A 222 -10.06 6.86 18.11
C THR A 222 -8.87 5.91 18.13
N HIS A 223 -8.99 4.70 17.57
CA HIS A 223 -7.88 3.77 17.55
C HIS A 223 -6.68 4.28 16.73
N HIS A 224 -6.92 4.86 15.55
CA HIS A 224 -5.83 5.41 14.74
C HIS A 224 -5.32 6.73 15.35
N PHE A 225 -6.21 7.54 15.86
CA PHE A 225 -5.89 8.84 16.45
C PHE A 225 -5.11 8.72 17.79
N GLU A 226 -5.56 7.84 18.70
CA GLU A 226 -4.98 7.74 20.05
C GLU A 226 -3.83 6.73 20.14
N ASP A 227 -3.89 5.60 19.38
CA ASP A 227 -2.95 4.49 19.57
C ASP A 227 -1.90 4.39 18.46
N GLN A 228 -2.22 4.80 17.23
CA GLN A 228 -1.34 4.58 16.09
C GLN A 228 -0.53 5.83 15.73
N VAL A 229 -1.19 6.94 15.46
CA VAL A 229 -0.52 8.16 14.97
C VAL A 229 0.45 8.77 15.98
N PRO A 230 0.22 8.77 17.28
CA PRO A 230 1.21 9.27 18.23
C PRO A 230 2.58 8.61 18.11
N GLN A 231 2.63 7.32 17.71
CA GLN A 231 3.91 6.63 17.48
C GLN A 231 4.69 7.23 16.30
N LEU A 232 3.99 7.72 15.27
CA LEU A 232 4.61 8.41 14.14
C LEU A 232 5.03 9.84 14.55
N GLU A 233 4.18 10.56 15.28
CA GLU A 233 4.49 11.90 15.79
C GLU A 233 5.72 11.91 16.67
N ASP A 234 5.81 10.97 17.61
CA ASP A 234 6.98 10.78 18.48
C ASP A 234 8.26 10.53 17.68
N TYR A 235 8.16 9.67 16.63
CA TYR A 235 9.28 9.41 15.75
C TYR A 235 9.71 10.65 14.96
N LEU A 236 8.77 11.47 14.52
CA LEU A 236 9.05 12.68 13.74
C LEU A 236 9.53 13.85 14.60
N ALA A 237 9.18 13.89 15.88
CA ALA A 237 9.55 14.99 16.80
C ALA A 237 11.07 15.24 16.86
N ASP A 238 11.86 14.18 16.77
CA ASP A 238 13.32 14.26 16.77
C ASP A 238 13.93 14.51 15.37
N LYS A 239 13.09 14.61 14.33
CA LYS A 239 13.56 14.80 12.94
C LYS A 239 13.42 16.26 12.54
N LYS A 240 14.54 16.87 12.20
CA LYS A 240 14.55 18.22 11.63
C LYS A 240 14.22 18.16 10.14
N ASP A 241 13.46 19.15 9.68
CA ASP A 241 13.21 19.38 8.24
C ASP A 241 12.52 18.20 7.51
N THR A 242 11.46 17.64 8.12
CA THR A 242 10.64 16.63 7.45
C THR A 242 9.49 17.28 6.67
N ASP A 243 9.26 16.82 5.45
CA ASP A 243 8.15 17.24 4.59
C ASP A 243 6.89 16.35 4.77
N LEU A 244 6.88 15.46 5.76
CA LEU A 244 5.71 14.67 6.10
C LEU A 244 4.87 15.44 7.13
N LYS A 245 3.66 15.81 6.71
CA LYS A 245 2.70 16.53 7.56
C LYS A 245 1.65 15.59 8.09
N ILE A 246 1.19 15.82 9.31
CA ILE A 246 0.05 15.14 9.91
C ILE A 246 -1.05 16.19 10.12
N GLU A 247 -2.23 15.93 9.56
CA GLU A 247 -3.42 16.78 9.70
C GLU A 247 -4.54 16.00 10.35
N VAL A 248 -5.12 16.58 11.40
CA VAL A 248 -6.27 16.03 12.12
C VAL A 248 -7.53 16.70 11.58
N ILE A 249 -8.50 15.87 11.15
CA ILE A 249 -9.82 16.36 10.74
C ILE A 249 -10.78 16.12 11.91
N SER A 250 -11.40 17.20 12.40
CA SER A 250 -12.41 17.12 13.45
C SER A 250 -13.70 16.45 12.96
N ALA A 251 -14.50 15.94 13.89
CA ALA A 251 -15.74 15.22 13.57
C ALA A 251 -16.85 16.13 12.98
N GLU A 252 -16.64 17.44 12.95
CA GLU A 252 -17.61 18.44 12.47
C GLU A 252 -17.37 18.88 11.02
N GLU A 253 -16.31 18.38 10.37
CA GLU A 253 -15.98 18.60 8.95
C GLU A 253 -16.19 17.33 8.13
#